data_99e0d566d2b89e1e1b7e06bbb41067a1
#
_entry.id   99e0d566d2b89e1e1b7e06bbb41067a1
#
_cell.length_a   1.000
_cell.length_b   1.000
_cell.length_c   1.000
_cell.angle_alpha   90.00
_cell.angle_beta   90.00
_cell.angle_gamma   90.00
#
_symmetry.space_group_name_H-M   'P 1'
#
loop_
_entity.id
_entity.type
_entity.pdbx_description
1 polymer ?
#
loop_
_entity_poly.entity_id
_entity_poly.type
_entity_poly.pdbx_seq_one_letter_code
_entity_poly.pdbx_strand_id
1 'polypeptide(L)'
;MHYFVVPAKVGTHFRPLRCGPHCRDQNPCLLEWHRFARGTPLIELVVLLCLPVLGAAVLAVIGERTYASTVNVAACLLTFLAAIALTARVARDGPMLVLDRQFFIDPFNVFLVALTAFVGLTTAIFSRPYMEIERANGRLSAPRLRLYHSMYQLFNFTMLMALVTNNMGILWVALEAATLTTVLLVSLYRTPASLEAAWKYFILCGVGIAQALFGTILLYFAAERLLGAGGGALLWTELNAVKGQLEPTVLSLAFVFLLVGYGTKVGLVPLHNWLPDAHAEGPTPVSAVLSGLLLNVALYAVVRCKVLVEGSGSSSFARELMMGFGLLSVVVAAFLLSRQKDIKRLFAYSSIEHMGIMTFAFGMGGPVANFAAMLHMTVHSLTKSAIFFTVGHATQQTGTQQIDGIRGLIGTSPMIGWGLALGTLAILGMPPFGIFASEFLILTTAMRDQPWAAPFLLLSLGIAFAAVFSKVQPMVFGESDVRPLSHRPALIPVFVHLLIVLMLGLWIPPALADWYRQAAKLIG
;
A
#
# COMPACT_ATOMS: atom_id res chain seq x y z
N MET A 1 6.46 36.59 10.90
CA MET A 1 7.01 35.44 11.66
C MET A 1 6.34 35.41 13.02
N HIS A 2 5.20 34.78 13.13
CA HIS A 2 4.52 34.57 14.39
C HIS A 2 4.39 33.06 14.65
N TYR A 3 4.96 32.65 15.78
CA TYR A 3 4.91 31.31 16.31
C TYR A 3 3.47 30.90 16.62
N PHE A 4 3.00 29.77 16.07
CA PHE A 4 1.82 29.10 16.55
C PHE A 4 2.17 28.30 17.81
N VAL A 5 1.92 28.91 18.96
CA VAL A 5 1.88 28.23 20.26
C VAL A 5 0.45 27.74 20.46
N VAL A 6 0.26 26.42 20.51
CA VAL A 6 -1.03 25.81 20.88
C VAL A 6 -1.07 25.66 22.41
N PRO A 7 -2.06 26.21 23.14
CA PRO A 7 -2.17 26.05 24.59
C PRO A 7 -2.62 24.63 24.96
N ALA A 8 -1.85 24.00 25.85
CA ALA A 8 -2.26 22.81 26.57
C ALA A 8 -3.27 23.20 27.65
N LYS A 9 -4.50 22.66 27.56
CA LYS A 9 -5.37 22.37 28.72
C LYS A 9 -6.68 21.72 28.27
N VAL A 10 -6.83 20.42 28.47
CA VAL A 10 -8.07 19.81 28.99
C VAL A 10 -7.64 18.59 29.78
N GLY A 11 -7.83 18.67 31.10
CA GLY A 11 -7.60 17.60 32.02
C GLY A 11 -8.75 16.60 32.00
N THR A 12 -8.43 15.34 31.89
CA THR A 12 -9.31 14.25 32.29
C THR A 12 -8.64 13.48 33.42
N HIS A 13 -9.35 13.43 34.55
CA HIS A 13 -8.95 12.76 35.78
C HIS A 13 -8.81 11.24 35.54
N PHE A 14 -7.59 10.75 35.46
CA PHE A 14 -7.29 9.34 35.72
C PHE A 14 -6.92 9.18 37.21
N ARG A 15 -7.70 8.42 37.96
CA ARG A 15 -7.33 7.97 39.30
C ARG A 15 -6.23 6.91 39.18
N PRO A 16 -5.07 7.07 39.83
CA PRO A 16 -4.06 6.01 39.86
C PRO A 16 -4.52 4.90 40.82
N LEU A 17 -4.59 3.68 40.29
CA LEU A 17 -4.71 2.47 41.14
C LEU A 17 -3.38 2.23 41.87
N ARG A 18 -3.43 2.13 43.19
CA ARG A 18 -2.28 1.82 44.07
C ARG A 18 -1.83 0.37 43.80
N CYS A 19 -0.64 0.18 43.29
CA CYS A 19 0.03 -1.12 43.24
C CYS A 19 0.73 -1.39 44.57
N GLY A 20 0.61 -2.63 45.09
CA GLY A 20 1.31 -3.12 46.27
C GLY A 20 2.81 -3.39 46.01
N PRO A 21 3.62 -3.68 47.06
CA PRO A 21 5.08 -3.56 47.02
C PRO A 21 5.86 -4.65 46.25
N HIS A 22 5.23 -5.49 45.44
CA HIS A 22 5.90 -6.59 44.70
C HIS A 22 5.94 -6.45 43.17
N CYS A 23 5.60 -5.27 42.61
CA CYS A 23 5.63 -5.03 41.15
C CYS A 23 6.77 -4.09 40.73
N ARG A 24 8.03 -4.42 41.04
CA ARG A 24 9.16 -3.54 40.66
C ARG A 24 9.84 -3.85 39.32
N ASP A 25 9.54 -4.97 38.67
CA ASP A 25 10.30 -5.40 37.48
C ASP A 25 9.46 -5.86 36.26
N GLN A 26 8.19 -5.45 36.15
CA GLN A 26 7.41 -5.77 34.94
C GLN A 26 6.80 -4.50 34.35
N ASN A 27 7.12 -4.27 33.07
CA ASN A 27 6.66 -3.16 32.26
C ASN A 27 5.13 -3.04 32.30
N PRO A 28 4.53 -1.95 32.82
CA PRO A 28 3.08 -1.84 33.02
C PRO A 28 2.26 -1.91 31.72
N CYS A 29 2.87 -1.66 30.55
CA CYS A 29 2.22 -1.82 29.25
C CYS A 29 1.87 -3.26 28.89
N LEU A 30 2.57 -4.27 29.42
CA LEU A 30 2.34 -5.68 29.07
C LEU A 30 1.16 -6.31 29.80
N LEU A 31 0.82 -5.83 31.00
CA LEU A 31 -0.27 -6.38 31.82
C LEU A 31 -1.68 -5.94 31.37
N GLU A 32 -1.82 -4.81 30.68
CA GLU A 32 -3.11 -4.39 30.13
C GLU A 32 -3.56 -5.22 28.92
N TRP A 33 -2.62 -5.80 28.16
CA TRP A 33 -2.92 -6.61 26.96
C TRP A 33 -3.56 -7.98 27.26
N HIS A 34 -3.35 -8.52 28.48
CA HIS A 34 -3.91 -9.82 28.86
C HIS A 34 -5.40 -9.80 29.26
N ARG A 35 -6.02 -8.63 29.37
CA ARG A 35 -7.44 -8.51 29.75
C ARG A 35 -8.43 -8.54 28.58
N PHE A 36 -7.97 -8.53 27.33
CA PHE A 36 -8.87 -8.48 26.18
C PHE A 36 -9.27 -9.86 25.67
N ALA A 37 -10.48 -10.22 26.07
CA ALA A 37 -11.48 -11.04 25.38
C ALA A 37 -11.06 -12.43 24.87
N ARG A 38 -11.19 -13.42 25.72
CA ARG A 38 -11.75 -14.71 25.30
C ARG A 38 -13.19 -14.42 24.85
N GLY A 39 -13.47 -14.47 23.58
CA GLY A 39 -14.86 -14.31 23.21
C GLY A 39 -15.12 -14.31 21.72
N THR A 40 -16.29 -14.19 21.42
CA THR A 40 -17.06 -14.12 20.19
C THR A 40 -16.28 -13.63 18.97
N PRO A 41 -16.41 -14.32 17.83
CA PRO A 41 -15.85 -13.85 16.58
C PRO A 41 -16.37 -12.43 16.33
N LEU A 42 -15.47 -11.50 16.04
CA LEU A 42 -15.84 -10.14 15.62
C LEU A 42 -16.58 -10.27 14.29
N ILE A 43 -17.88 -10.00 14.28
CA ILE A 43 -18.71 -10.14 13.08
C ILE A 43 -18.13 -9.30 11.95
N GLU A 44 -17.65 -8.10 12.27
CA GLU A 44 -17.04 -7.19 11.29
C GLU A 44 -15.81 -7.79 10.61
N LEU A 45 -14.96 -8.50 11.35
CA LEU A 45 -13.78 -9.17 10.81
C LEU A 45 -14.18 -10.36 9.93
N VAL A 46 -15.13 -11.17 10.40
CA VAL A 46 -15.64 -12.33 9.63
C VAL A 46 -16.25 -11.86 8.32
N VAL A 47 -17.10 -10.83 8.36
CA VAL A 47 -17.72 -10.25 7.17
C VAL A 47 -16.65 -9.66 6.23
N LEU A 48 -15.68 -8.92 6.77
CA LEU A 48 -14.57 -8.33 6.01
C LEU A 48 -13.80 -9.37 5.18
N LEU A 49 -13.52 -10.54 5.76
CA LEU A 49 -12.75 -11.60 5.11
C LEU A 49 -13.61 -12.54 4.26
N CYS A 50 -14.82 -12.88 4.71
CA CYS A 50 -15.67 -13.82 3.99
C CYS A 50 -16.30 -13.21 2.72
N LEU A 51 -16.65 -11.93 2.72
CA LEU A 51 -17.30 -11.29 1.57
C LEU A 51 -16.47 -11.35 0.28
N PRO A 52 -15.16 -11.02 0.27
CA PRO A 52 -14.37 -11.16 -0.96
C PRO A 52 -14.22 -12.61 -1.41
N VAL A 53 -14.12 -13.58 -0.49
CA VAL A 53 -14.02 -15.02 -0.83
C VAL A 53 -15.33 -15.50 -1.46
N LEU A 54 -16.46 -15.19 -0.85
CA LEU A 54 -17.79 -15.52 -1.40
C LEU A 54 -18.02 -14.82 -2.74
N GLY A 55 -17.62 -13.52 -2.83
CA GLY A 55 -17.65 -12.76 -4.07
C GLY A 55 -16.82 -13.44 -5.17
N ALA A 56 -15.59 -13.88 -4.85
CA ALA A 56 -14.73 -14.61 -5.77
C ALA A 56 -15.38 -15.91 -6.26
N ALA A 57 -15.95 -16.70 -5.34
CA ALA A 57 -16.62 -17.97 -5.67
C ALA A 57 -17.86 -17.77 -6.56
N VAL A 58 -18.71 -16.80 -6.21
CA VAL A 58 -19.89 -16.46 -7.02
C VAL A 58 -19.47 -15.97 -8.41
N LEU A 59 -18.49 -15.06 -8.49
CA LEU A 59 -18.02 -14.50 -9.76
C LEU A 59 -17.21 -15.51 -10.59
N ALA A 60 -16.66 -16.57 -9.99
CA ALA A 60 -16.07 -17.68 -10.73
C ALA A 60 -17.13 -18.45 -11.56
N VAL A 61 -18.40 -18.37 -11.17
CA VAL A 61 -19.52 -19.02 -11.89
C VAL A 61 -20.20 -18.02 -12.84
N ILE A 62 -20.57 -16.84 -12.34
CA ILE A 62 -21.39 -15.87 -13.09
C ILE A 62 -20.61 -14.74 -13.76
N GLY A 63 -19.28 -14.68 -13.61
CA GLY A 63 -18.45 -13.52 -13.94
C GLY A 63 -18.44 -13.07 -15.41
N GLU A 64 -19.01 -13.88 -16.34
CA GLU A 64 -19.21 -13.52 -17.75
C GLU A 64 -20.56 -12.83 -18.02
N ARG A 65 -21.49 -12.86 -17.07
CA ARG A 65 -22.82 -12.25 -17.19
C ARG A 65 -22.76 -10.73 -17.15
N THR A 66 -23.72 -10.06 -17.75
CA THR A 66 -23.79 -8.59 -17.83
C THR A 66 -23.87 -7.91 -16.45
N TYR A 67 -24.45 -8.58 -15.45
CA TYR A 67 -24.56 -8.08 -14.09
C TYR A 67 -23.36 -8.43 -13.18
N ALA A 68 -22.38 -9.19 -13.67
CA ALA A 68 -21.22 -9.62 -12.87
C ALA A 68 -20.42 -8.42 -12.32
N SER A 69 -20.24 -7.36 -13.11
CA SER A 69 -19.58 -6.14 -12.67
C SER A 69 -20.34 -5.45 -11.52
N THR A 70 -21.67 -5.51 -11.52
CA THR A 70 -22.51 -4.96 -10.43
C THR A 70 -22.35 -5.80 -9.16
N VAL A 71 -22.31 -7.14 -9.27
CA VAL A 71 -22.03 -8.04 -8.13
C VAL A 71 -20.63 -7.78 -7.57
N ASN A 72 -19.63 -7.56 -8.43
CA ASN A 72 -18.29 -7.21 -8.03
C ASN A 72 -18.23 -5.91 -7.21
N VAL A 73 -18.90 -4.86 -7.69
CA VAL A 73 -19.00 -3.57 -6.97
C VAL A 73 -19.76 -3.72 -5.65
N ALA A 74 -20.86 -4.48 -5.63
CA ALA A 74 -21.64 -4.72 -4.41
C ALA A 74 -20.81 -5.46 -3.34
N ALA A 75 -20.04 -6.49 -3.73
CA ALA A 75 -19.15 -7.19 -2.82
C ALA A 75 -18.09 -6.25 -2.24
N CYS A 76 -17.45 -5.39 -3.07
CA CYS A 76 -16.49 -4.40 -2.62
C CYS A 76 -17.12 -3.35 -1.70
N LEU A 77 -18.36 -2.91 -1.98
CA LEU A 77 -19.08 -1.96 -1.13
C LEU A 77 -19.35 -2.54 0.27
N LEU A 78 -19.86 -3.76 0.33
CA LEU A 78 -20.10 -4.45 1.61
C LEU A 78 -18.79 -4.68 2.38
N THR A 79 -17.72 -5.05 1.69
CA THR A 79 -16.37 -5.16 2.29
C THR A 79 -15.89 -3.82 2.84
N PHE A 80 -16.11 -2.71 2.13
CA PHE A 80 -15.77 -1.37 2.59
C PHE A 80 -16.59 -0.97 3.83
N LEU A 81 -17.89 -1.24 3.84
CA LEU A 81 -18.74 -0.97 5.02
C LEU A 81 -18.27 -1.79 6.24
N ALA A 82 -17.87 -3.06 6.06
CA ALA A 82 -17.30 -3.87 7.11
C ALA A 82 -15.96 -3.30 7.60
N ALA A 83 -15.10 -2.79 6.70
CA ALA A 83 -13.84 -2.13 7.06
C ALA A 83 -14.06 -0.87 7.88
N ILE A 84 -15.06 -0.04 7.53
CA ILE A 84 -15.42 1.16 8.30
C ILE A 84 -15.97 0.78 9.69
N ALA A 85 -16.83 -0.25 9.77
CA ALA A 85 -17.35 -0.74 11.05
C ALA A 85 -16.22 -1.24 11.96
N LEU A 86 -15.26 -2.00 11.40
CA LEU A 86 -14.07 -2.46 12.13
C LEU A 86 -13.19 -1.29 12.59
N THR A 87 -12.98 -0.28 11.73
CA THR A 87 -12.23 0.94 12.08
C THR A 87 -12.90 1.70 13.22
N ALA A 88 -14.23 1.86 13.16
CA ALA A 88 -14.99 2.52 14.23
C ALA A 88 -14.93 1.73 15.55
N ARG A 89 -14.83 0.40 15.49
CA ARG A 89 -14.65 -0.42 16.69
C ARG A 89 -13.26 -0.23 17.29
N VAL A 90 -12.20 -0.26 16.51
CA VAL A 90 -10.82 0.00 17.01
C VAL A 90 -10.69 1.41 17.58
N ALA A 91 -11.38 2.39 17.00
CA ALA A 91 -11.40 3.75 17.52
C ALA A 91 -12.03 3.86 18.92
N ARG A 92 -13.01 3.00 19.24
CA ARG A 92 -13.71 2.98 20.54
C ARG A 92 -13.02 2.09 21.57
N ASP A 93 -12.66 0.88 21.15
CA ASP A 93 -12.26 -0.21 22.05
C ASP A 93 -10.73 -0.37 22.13
N GLY A 94 -9.96 0.29 21.23
CA GLY A 94 -8.51 0.13 21.11
C GLY A 94 -8.10 -1.13 20.34
N PRO A 95 -6.81 -1.50 20.41
CA PRO A 95 -6.28 -2.71 19.75
C PRO A 95 -6.91 -3.99 20.30
N MET A 96 -7.11 -4.99 19.42
CA MET A 96 -7.82 -6.23 19.76
C MET A 96 -7.12 -7.47 19.23
N LEU A 97 -7.17 -8.56 20.02
CA LEU A 97 -6.79 -9.92 19.61
C LEU A 97 -8.05 -10.78 19.51
N VAL A 98 -8.20 -11.50 18.40
CA VAL A 98 -9.42 -12.24 18.06
C VAL A 98 -9.06 -13.65 17.57
N LEU A 99 -9.98 -14.62 17.75
CA LEU A 99 -9.85 -16.01 17.29
C LEU A 99 -8.53 -16.65 17.77
N ASP A 100 -8.44 -16.89 19.06
CA ASP A 100 -7.27 -17.49 19.72
C ASP A 100 -5.95 -16.78 19.36
N ARG A 101 -6.01 -15.44 19.29
CA ARG A 101 -4.88 -14.56 18.96
C ARG A 101 -4.36 -14.68 17.52
N GLN A 102 -5.05 -15.40 16.62
CA GLN A 102 -4.63 -15.50 15.22
C GLN A 102 -4.79 -14.18 14.45
N PHE A 103 -5.66 -13.29 14.91
CA PHE A 103 -5.87 -11.96 14.34
C PHE A 103 -5.53 -10.88 15.36
N PHE A 104 -4.79 -9.89 14.88
CA PHE A 104 -4.42 -8.71 15.65
C PHE A 104 -4.85 -7.46 14.89
N ILE A 105 -5.67 -6.63 15.51
CA ILE A 105 -6.25 -5.45 14.89
C ILE A 105 -5.86 -4.25 15.73
N ASP A 106 -5.09 -3.34 15.15
CA ASP A 106 -4.54 -2.17 15.81
C ASP A 106 -4.65 -0.91 14.94
N PRO A 107 -4.35 0.30 15.45
CA PRO A 107 -4.38 1.52 14.66
C PRO A 107 -3.49 1.50 13.42
N PHE A 108 -2.39 0.74 13.41
CA PHE A 108 -1.48 0.69 12.26
C PHE A 108 -2.01 -0.14 11.10
N ASN A 109 -2.67 -1.29 11.37
CA ASN A 109 -3.21 -2.08 10.26
C ASN A 109 -4.61 -1.63 9.83
N VAL A 110 -5.45 -1.17 10.74
CA VAL A 110 -6.86 -0.90 10.39
C VAL A 110 -7.03 0.31 9.48
N PHE A 111 -6.13 1.31 9.52
CA PHE A 111 -6.18 2.39 8.52
C PHE A 111 -5.87 1.87 7.12
N LEU A 112 -4.93 0.91 7.00
CA LEU A 112 -4.64 0.25 5.72
C LEU A 112 -5.80 -0.66 5.27
N VAL A 113 -6.50 -1.29 6.20
CA VAL A 113 -7.73 -2.06 5.91
C VAL A 113 -8.79 -1.15 5.30
N ALA A 114 -9.06 0.00 5.91
CA ALA A 114 -10.01 0.99 5.39
C ALA A 114 -9.58 1.52 4.02
N LEU A 115 -8.30 1.88 3.87
CA LEU A 115 -7.74 2.36 2.61
C LEU A 115 -7.81 1.29 1.51
N THR A 116 -7.46 0.03 1.83
CA THR A 116 -7.52 -1.11 0.90
C THR A 116 -8.96 -1.35 0.42
N ALA A 117 -9.91 -1.38 1.33
CA ALA A 117 -11.31 -1.59 0.98
C ALA A 117 -11.89 -0.41 0.16
N PHE A 118 -11.50 0.84 0.47
CA PHE A 118 -11.92 2.03 -0.28
C PHE A 118 -11.35 2.03 -1.71
N VAL A 119 -10.05 1.85 -1.88
CA VAL A 119 -9.42 1.79 -3.20
C VAL A 119 -9.90 0.57 -3.99
N GLY A 120 -10.12 -0.57 -3.31
CA GLY A 120 -10.74 -1.75 -3.91
C GLY A 120 -12.15 -1.45 -4.47
N LEU A 121 -12.99 -0.74 -3.72
CA LEU A 121 -14.32 -0.33 -4.17
C LEU A 121 -14.24 0.64 -5.36
N THR A 122 -13.45 1.69 -5.26
CA THR A 122 -13.34 2.70 -6.32
C THR A 122 -12.75 2.12 -7.60
N THR A 123 -11.81 1.17 -7.49
CA THR A 123 -11.28 0.41 -8.62
C THR A 123 -12.34 -0.51 -9.24
N ALA A 124 -13.18 -1.16 -8.42
CA ALA A 124 -14.28 -1.98 -8.93
C ALA A 124 -15.31 -1.13 -9.72
N ILE A 125 -15.62 0.08 -9.24
CA ILE A 125 -16.48 1.05 -9.95
C ILE A 125 -15.84 1.47 -11.27
N PHE A 126 -14.56 1.84 -11.25
CA PHE A 126 -13.80 2.22 -12.45
C PHE A 126 -13.70 1.07 -13.46
N SER A 127 -13.48 -0.15 -13.00
CA SER A 127 -13.27 -1.30 -13.87
C SER A 127 -14.48 -1.68 -14.69
N ARG A 128 -15.70 -1.32 -14.26
CA ARG A 128 -16.94 -1.66 -14.97
C ARG A 128 -16.95 -1.12 -16.42
N PRO A 129 -16.96 0.20 -16.67
CA PRO A 129 -16.92 0.71 -18.05
C PRO A 129 -15.58 0.43 -18.74
N TYR A 130 -14.47 0.39 -17.98
CA TYR A 130 -13.15 0.05 -18.56
C TYR A 130 -13.16 -1.34 -19.21
N MET A 131 -13.66 -2.37 -18.54
CA MET A 131 -13.72 -3.74 -19.05
C MET A 131 -14.78 -3.91 -20.16
N GLU A 132 -15.86 -3.12 -20.11
CA GLU A 132 -16.85 -3.07 -21.20
C GLU A 132 -16.22 -2.55 -22.50
N ILE A 133 -15.40 -1.50 -22.44
CA ILE A 133 -14.65 -0.96 -23.57
C ILE A 133 -13.64 -2.01 -24.09
N GLU A 134 -12.87 -2.65 -23.21
CA GLU A 134 -11.91 -3.70 -23.60
C GLU A 134 -12.59 -4.90 -24.29
N ARG A 135 -13.80 -5.25 -23.82
CA ARG A 135 -14.61 -6.30 -24.45
C ARG A 135 -15.15 -5.87 -25.80
N ALA A 136 -15.65 -4.64 -25.92
CA ALA A 136 -16.15 -4.07 -27.18
C ALA A 136 -15.02 -3.99 -28.23
N ASN A 137 -13.79 -3.68 -27.80
CA ASN A 137 -12.60 -3.66 -28.67
C ASN A 137 -12.04 -5.06 -28.99
N GLY A 138 -12.70 -6.14 -28.55
CA GLY A 138 -12.27 -7.52 -28.81
C GLY A 138 -11.04 -8.00 -28.05
N ARG A 139 -10.53 -7.20 -27.10
CA ARG A 139 -9.34 -7.55 -26.30
C ARG A 139 -9.64 -8.56 -25.18
N LEU A 140 -10.90 -8.67 -24.74
CA LEU A 140 -11.33 -9.56 -23.67
C LEU A 140 -12.45 -10.50 -24.12
N SER A 141 -12.26 -11.80 -23.89
CA SER A 141 -13.32 -12.80 -24.02
C SER A 141 -14.12 -12.95 -22.72
N ALA A 142 -15.32 -13.52 -22.81
CA ALA A 142 -16.18 -13.76 -21.66
C ALA A 142 -15.51 -14.60 -20.53
N PRO A 143 -14.78 -15.71 -20.83
CA PRO A 143 -14.05 -16.46 -19.79
C PRO A 143 -12.94 -15.63 -19.11
N ARG A 144 -12.27 -14.72 -19.83
CA ARG A 144 -11.26 -13.85 -19.25
C ARG A 144 -11.88 -12.79 -18.33
N LEU A 145 -13.06 -12.29 -18.69
CA LEU A 145 -13.79 -11.36 -17.81
C LEU A 145 -14.22 -12.05 -16.50
N ARG A 146 -14.68 -13.32 -16.59
CA ARG A 146 -14.97 -14.15 -15.42
C ARG A 146 -13.72 -14.33 -14.53
N LEU A 147 -12.58 -14.67 -15.12
CA LEU A 147 -11.30 -14.76 -14.41
C LEU A 147 -10.94 -13.44 -13.74
N TYR A 148 -11.09 -12.31 -14.44
CA TYR A 148 -10.83 -10.99 -13.87
C TYR A 148 -11.63 -10.73 -12.59
N HIS A 149 -12.95 -10.88 -12.64
CA HIS A 149 -13.80 -10.59 -11.49
C HIS A 149 -13.52 -11.50 -10.30
N SER A 150 -13.32 -12.80 -10.53
CA SER A 150 -13.02 -13.76 -9.48
C SER A 150 -11.65 -13.48 -8.85
N MET A 151 -10.59 -13.32 -9.64
CA MET A 151 -9.24 -13.07 -9.13
C MET A 151 -9.13 -11.69 -8.47
N TYR A 152 -9.88 -10.70 -8.93
CA TYR A 152 -9.93 -9.39 -8.30
C TYR A 152 -10.46 -9.45 -6.85
N GLN A 153 -11.54 -10.20 -6.60
CA GLN A 153 -12.08 -10.40 -5.26
C GLN A 153 -11.12 -11.22 -4.39
N LEU A 154 -10.51 -12.27 -4.95
CA LEU A 154 -9.53 -13.07 -4.23
C LEU A 154 -8.28 -12.26 -3.87
N PHE A 155 -7.83 -11.36 -4.75
CA PHE A 155 -6.77 -10.41 -4.44
C PHE A 155 -7.15 -9.49 -3.26
N ASN A 156 -8.36 -8.93 -3.25
CA ASN A 156 -8.82 -8.11 -2.12
C ASN A 156 -8.81 -8.90 -0.81
N PHE A 157 -9.26 -10.17 -0.83
CA PHE A 157 -9.17 -11.06 0.33
C PHE A 157 -7.74 -11.21 0.82
N THR A 158 -6.79 -11.50 -0.08
CA THR A 158 -5.40 -11.74 0.31
C THR A 158 -4.75 -10.50 0.93
N MET A 159 -5.07 -9.29 0.43
CA MET A 159 -4.59 -8.04 1.01
C MET A 159 -5.15 -7.80 2.41
N LEU A 160 -6.46 -7.98 2.59
CA LEU A 160 -7.12 -7.82 3.89
C LEU A 160 -6.61 -8.87 4.89
N MET A 161 -6.44 -10.13 4.47
CA MET A 161 -5.88 -11.19 5.29
C MET A 161 -4.46 -10.88 5.76
N ALA A 162 -3.60 -10.39 4.86
CA ALA A 162 -2.24 -9.97 5.20
C ALA A 162 -2.20 -8.84 6.24
N LEU A 163 -3.16 -7.92 6.18
CA LEU A 163 -3.21 -6.79 7.11
C LEU A 163 -3.68 -7.19 8.52
N VAL A 164 -4.63 -8.11 8.65
CA VAL A 164 -5.28 -8.41 9.94
C VAL A 164 -4.70 -9.63 10.66
N THR A 165 -3.92 -10.48 9.97
CA THR A 165 -3.32 -11.65 10.62
C THR A 165 -2.26 -11.27 11.65
N ASN A 166 -2.25 -11.97 12.78
CA ASN A 166 -1.20 -11.90 13.79
C ASN A 166 -0.06 -12.90 13.52
N ASN A 167 -0.31 -13.87 12.64
CA ASN A 167 0.61 -14.98 12.39
C ASN A 167 1.52 -14.64 11.20
N MET A 168 2.85 -14.60 11.43
CA MET A 168 3.85 -14.27 10.42
C MET A 168 3.88 -15.26 9.25
N GLY A 169 3.57 -16.54 9.51
CA GLY A 169 3.45 -17.55 8.46
C GLY A 169 2.21 -17.31 7.58
N ILE A 170 1.07 -16.96 8.19
CA ILE A 170 -0.15 -16.61 7.43
C ILE A 170 0.04 -15.29 6.66
N LEU A 171 0.74 -14.31 7.22
CA LEU A 171 1.14 -13.09 6.51
C LEU A 171 1.93 -13.43 5.24
N TRP A 172 2.91 -14.33 5.35
CA TRP A 172 3.69 -14.82 4.23
C TRP A 172 2.79 -15.49 3.17
N VAL A 173 1.92 -16.43 3.58
CA VAL A 173 0.97 -17.10 2.67
C VAL A 173 0.06 -16.11 1.96
N ALA A 174 -0.49 -15.13 2.68
CA ALA A 174 -1.40 -14.14 2.12
C ALA A 174 -0.71 -13.27 1.05
N LEU A 175 0.54 -12.84 1.30
CA LEU A 175 1.33 -12.07 0.32
C LEU A 175 1.73 -12.91 -0.90
N GLU A 176 1.97 -14.21 -0.75
CA GLU A 176 2.22 -15.08 -1.91
C GLU A 176 0.94 -15.35 -2.69
N ALA A 177 -0.17 -15.61 -2.02
CA ALA A 177 -1.48 -15.76 -2.67
C ALA A 177 -1.87 -14.50 -3.46
N ALA A 178 -1.50 -13.31 -2.98
CA ALA A 178 -1.67 -12.06 -3.72
C ALA A 178 -0.89 -12.06 -5.05
N THR A 179 0.34 -12.60 -5.06
CA THR A 179 1.11 -12.74 -6.31
C THR A 179 0.42 -13.67 -7.28
N LEU A 180 -0.02 -14.84 -6.82
CA LEU A 180 -0.68 -15.82 -7.68
C LEU A 180 -1.95 -15.25 -8.33
N THR A 181 -2.76 -14.52 -7.58
CA THR A 181 -3.96 -13.88 -8.12
C THR A 181 -3.62 -12.78 -9.13
N THR A 182 -2.62 -11.96 -8.83
CA THR A 182 -2.25 -10.82 -9.69
C THR A 182 -1.44 -11.23 -10.91
N VAL A 183 -0.67 -12.30 -10.88
CA VAL A 183 -0.04 -12.90 -12.09
C VAL A 183 -1.09 -13.27 -13.12
N LEU A 184 -2.21 -13.88 -12.69
CA LEU A 184 -3.33 -14.21 -13.57
C LEU A 184 -4.01 -12.95 -14.13
N LEU A 185 -4.08 -11.88 -13.32
CA LEU A 185 -4.63 -10.59 -13.76
C LEU A 185 -3.70 -9.85 -14.72
N VAL A 186 -2.38 -9.88 -14.52
CA VAL A 186 -1.38 -9.28 -15.42
C VAL A 186 -1.39 -9.99 -16.78
N SER A 187 -1.51 -11.33 -16.78
CA SER A 187 -1.57 -12.13 -18.01
C SER A 187 -2.94 -12.12 -18.70
N LEU A 188 -3.88 -11.29 -18.31
CA LEU A 188 -5.29 -11.35 -18.73
C LEU A 188 -5.47 -11.22 -20.25
N TYR A 189 -4.68 -10.37 -20.90
CA TYR A 189 -4.74 -10.15 -22.36
C TYR A 189 -4.15 -11.30 -23.17
N ARG A 190 -3.33 -12.17 -22.59
CA ARG A 190 -2.68 -13.31 -23.24
C ARG A 190 -1.83 -12.95 -24.46
N THR A 191 -1.34 -11.71 -24.54
CA THR A 191 -0.33 -11.32 -25.52
C THR A 191 1.04 -11.90 -25.13
N PRO A 192 1.98 -12.10 -26.09
CA PRO A 192 3.34 -12.53 -25.74
C PRO A 192 3.98 -11.64 -24.68
N ALA A 193 3.83 -10.31 -24.80
CA ALA A 193 4.35 -9.34 -23.84
C ALA A 193 3.70 -9.48 -22.45
N SER A 194 2.36 -9.67 -22.38
CA SER A 194 1.69 -9.83 -21.08
C SER A 194 2.03 -11.16 -20.41
N LEU A 195 2.29 -12.22 -21.18
CA LEU A 195 2.75 -13.49 -20.63
C LEU A 195 4.20 -13.39 -20.13
N GLU A 196 5.08 -12.72 -20.88
CA GLU A 196 6.46 -12.45 -20.45
C GLU A 196 6.49 -11.63 -19.16
N ALA A 197 5.72 -10.54 -19.08
CA ALA A 197 5.61 -9.72 -17.90
C ALA A 197 5.09 -10.51 -16.67
N ALA A 198 4.07 -11.35 -16.89
CA ALA A 198 3.52 -12.21 -15.84
C ALA A 198 4.54 -13.24 -15.34
N TRP A 199 5.33 -13.86 -16.23
CA TRP A 199 6.40 -14.78 -15.85
C TRP A 199 7.54 -14.08 -15.09
N LYS A 200 7.99 -12.90 -15.56
CA LYS A 200 8.97 -12.08 -14.83
C LYS A 200 8.48 -11.75 -13.44
N TYR A 201 7.22 -11.31 -13.33
CA TYR A 201 6.59 -11.00 -12.06
C TYR A 201 6.55 -12.22 -11.13
N PHE A 202 6.07 -13.37 -11.63
CA PHE A 202 5.97 -14.61 -10.87
C PHE A 202 7.32 -15.09 -10.37
N ILE A 203 8.35 -15.15 -11.25
CA ILE A 203 9.68 -15.66 -10.89
C ILE A 203 10.36 -14.73 -9.89
N LEU A 204 10.41 -13.42 -10.17
CA LEU A 204 11.12 -12.48 -9.30
C LEU A 204 10.46 -12.36 -7.92
N CYS A 205 9.13 -12.25 -7.88
CA CYS A 205 8.43 -12.22 -6.61
C CYS A 205 8.44 -13.58 -5.89
N GLY A 206 8.41 -14.70 -6.61
CA GLY A 206 8.54 -16.05 -6.04
C GLY A 206 9.90 -16.27 -5.37
N VAL A 207 11.00 -15.85 -6.00
CA VAL A 207 12.33 -15.87 -5.37
C VAL A 207 12.39 -14.96 -4.15
N GLY A 208 11.82 -13.76 -4.26
CA GLY A 208 11.73 -12.82 -3.12
C GLY A 208 10.97 -13.42 -1.94
N ILE A 209 9.77 -13.96 -2.18
CA ILE A 209 8.93 -14.48 -1.11
C ILE A 209 9.52 -15.77 -0.48
N ALA A 210 10.29 -16.57 -1.24
CA ALA A 210 11.05 -17.69 -0.68
C ALA A 210 12.10 -17.21 0.33
N GLN A 211 12.75 -16.08 0.08
CA GLN A 211 13.66 -15.46 1.05
C GLN A 211 12.90 -14.96 2.30
N ALA A 212 11.71 -14.36 2.12
CA ALA A 212 10.88 -13.97 3.25
C ALA A 212 10.42 -15.18 4.09
N LEU A 213 10.16 -16.33 3.46
CA LEU A 213 9.89 -17.59 4.18
C LEU A 213 11.09 -17.99 5.04
N PHE A 214 12.28 -17.96 4.46
CA PHE A 214 13.50 -18.29 5.21
C PHE A 214 13.71 -17.34 6.40
N GLY A 215 13.48 -16.04 6.20
CA GLY A 215 13.49 -15.06 7.30
C GLY A 215 12.44 -15.35 8.38
N THR A 216 11.25 -15.79 8.00
CA THR A 216 10.18 -16.19 8.94
C THR A 216 10.58 -17.45 9.72
N ILE A 217 11.24 -18.41 9.08
CA ILE A 217 11.77 -19.61 9.75
C ILE A 217 12.86 -19.24 10.75
N LEU A 218 13.75 -18.32 10.42
CA LEU A 218 14.77 -17.81 11.35
C LEU A 218 14.14 -17.12 12.56
N LEU A 219 13.06 -16.33 12.37
CA LEU A 219 12.30 -15.75 13.48
C LEU A 219 11.70 -16.83 14.38
N TYR A 220 11.13 -17.87 13.80
CA TYR A 220 10.58 -18.99 14.54
C TYR A 220 11.66 -19.66 15.41
N PHE A 221 12.81 -20.00 14.84
CA PHE A 221 13.92 -20.62 15.59
C PHE A 221 14.48 -19.73 16.69
N ALA A 222 14.53 -18.41 16.46
CA ALA A 222 14.95 -17.47 17.50
C ALA A 222 13.98 -17.46 18.69
N ALA A 223 12.68 -17.64 18.46
CA ALA A 223 11.63 -17.51 19.46
C ALA A 223 11.22 -18.85 20.11
N GLU A 224 11.40 -19.99 19.43
CA GLU A 224 10.94 -21.30 19.87
C GLU A 224 11.46 -21.70 21.26
N ARG A 225 12.69 -21.31 21.58
CA ARG A 225 13.29 -21.61 22.89
C ARG A 225 12.59 -20.88 24.05
N LEU A 226 12.01 -19.70 23.78
CA LEU A 226 11.35 -18.86 24.78
C LEU A 226 9.83 -19.09 24.82
N LEU A 227 9.21 -19.27 23.65
CA LEU A 227 7.76 -19.39 23.52
C LEU A 227 7.26 -20.85 23.42
N GLY A 228 8.19 -21.83 23.34
CA GLY A 228 7.90 -23.22 23.14
C GLY A 228 7.64 -23.56 21.67
N ALA A 229 7.78 -24.88 21.35
CA ALA A 229 7.45 -25.37 20.02
C ALA A 229 5.95 -25.24 19.75
N GLY A 230 5.60 -24.65 18.60
CA GLY A 230 4.20 -24.50 18.17
C GLY A 230 3.86 -23.15 17.57
N GLY A 231 2.57 -22.93 17.31
CA GLY A 231 2.07 -21.75 16.63
C GLY A 231 2.30 -20.42 17.36
N GLY A 232 2.54 -20.41 18.68
CA GLY A 232 2.81 -19.22 19.47
C GLY A 232 4.08 -18.47 19.02
N ALA A 233 5.12 -19.19 18.65
CA ALA A 233 6.40 -18.62 18.17
C ALA A 233 6.31 -17.92 16.78
N LEU A 234 5.16 -17.97 16.13
CA LEU A 234 4.88 -17.25 14.88
C LEU A 234 3.90 -16.08 15.08
N LEU A 235 3.31 -15.91 16.26
CA LEU A 235 2.41 -14.79 16.53
C LEU A 235 3.23 -13.50 16.75
N TRP A 236 2.97 -12.48 15.93
CA TRP A 236 3.70 -11.22 15.98
C TRP A 236 3.62 -10.56 17.37
N THR A 237 2.47 -10.64 18.04
CA THR A 237 2.30 -10.07 19.39
C THR A 237 3.13 -10.79 20.45
N GLU A 238 3.27 -12.12 20.36
CA GLU A 238 4.12 -12.90 21.25
C GLU A 238 5.61 -12.62 20.97
N LEU A 239 6.01 -12.59 19.68
CA LEU A 239 7.35 -12.20 19.26
C LEU A 239 7.70 -10.79 19.76
N ASN A 240 6.77 -9.84 19.65
CA ASN A 240 6.96 -8.48 20.12
C ASN A 240 7.09 -8.39 21.65
N ALA A 241 6.42 -9.27 22.39
CA ALA A 241 6.52 -9.33 23.85
C ALA A 241 7.90 -9.81 24.34
N VAL A 242 8.53 -10.71 23.59
CA VAL A 242 9.85 -11.30 23.97
C VAL A 242 11.01 -10.74 23.15
N LYS A 243 10.81 -9.75 22.27
CA LYS A 243 11.82 -9.25 21.33
C LYS A 243 13.14 -8.83 21.96
N GLY A 244 13.12 -8.30 23.19
CA GLY A 244 14.31 -7.92 23.93
C GLY A 244 15.14 -9.09 24.47
N GLN A 245 14.61 -10.33 24.42
CA GLN A 245 15.28 -11.54 24.87
C GLN A 245 15.73 -12.42 23.70
N LEU A 246 15.34 -12.08 22.47
CA LEU A 246 15.73 -12.81 21.27
C LEU A 246 17.18 -12.51 20.90
N GLU A 247 17.85 -13.48 20.30
CA GLU A 247 19.25 -13.36 19.91
C GLU A 247 19.40 -12.32 18.77
N PRO A 248 20.17 -11.21 18.98
CA PRO A 248 20.22 -10.08 18.06
C PRO A 248 20.77 -10.42 16.68
N THR A 249 21.76 -11.33 16.57
CA THR A 249 22.38 -11.70 15.30
C THR A 249 21.41 -12.48 14.42
N VAL A 250 20.66 -13.44 15.00
CA VAL A 250 19.65 -14.21 14.28
C VAL A 250 18.51 -13.30 13.81
N LEU A 251 18.08 -12.37 14.66
CA LEU A 251 17.05 -11.39 14.29
C LEU A 251 17.52 -10.46 13.17
N SER A 252 18.76 -9.99 13.23
CA SER A 252 19.33 -9.15 12.17
C SER A 252 19.40 -9.91 10.84
N LEU A 253 19.83 -11.17 10.87
CA LEU A 253 19.87 -12.03 9.69
C LEU A 253 18.45 -12.31 9.16
N ALA A 254 17.49 -12.63 10.04
CA ALA A 254 16.10 -12.81 9.67
C ALA A 254 15.54 -11.55 8.98
N PHE A 255 15.86 -10.36 9.53
CA PHE A 255 15.41 -9.09 8.94
C PHE A 255 15.98 -8.85 7.54
N VAL A 256 17.25 -9.19 7.27
CA VAL A 256 17.81 -9.09 5.91
C VAL A 256 16.96 -9.88 4.92
N PHE A 257 16.64 -11.14 5.23
CA PHE A 257 15.84 -12.00 4.36
C PHE A 257 14.39 -11.50 4.23
N LEU A 258 13.80 -11.01 5.31
CA LEU A 258 12.44 -10.44 5.30
C LEU A 258 12.39 -9.13 4.51
N LEU A 259 13.38 -8.24 4.69
CA LEU A 259 13.46 -6.98 3.95
C LEU A 259 13.69 -7.23 2.45
N VAL A 260 14.60 -8.13 2.08
CA VAL A 260 14.84 -8.50 0.68
C VAL A 260 13.59 -9.15 0.09
N GLY A 261 12.98 -10.09 0.80
CA GLY A 261 11.81 -10.81 0.34
C GLY A 261 10.57 -9.92 0.16
N TYR A 262 10.14 -9.26 1.21
CA TYR A 262 9.00 -8.33 1.14
C TYR A 262 9.36 -7.05 0.37
N GLY A 263 10.62 -6.58 0.43
CA GLY A 263 11.11 -5.46 -0.36
C GLY A 263 11.05 -5.69 -1.86
N THR A 264 11.21 -6.94 -2.33
CA THR A 264 10.93 -7.32 -3.72
C THR A 264 9.48 -7.01 -4.08
N LYS A 265 8.52 -7.32 -3.20
CA LYS A 265 7.10 -7.00 -3.40
C LYS A 265 6.80 -5.51 -3.28
N VAL A 266 7.51 -4.79 -2.42
CA VAL A 266 7.46 -3.31 -2.35
C VAL A 266 7.98 -2.67 -3.65
N GLY A 267 8.82 -3.38 -4.40
CA GLY A 267 9.47 -2.86 -5.60
C GLY A 267 10.72 -2.04 -5.29
N LEU A 268 11.43 -2.34 -4.20
CA LEU A 268 12.66 -1.65 -3.84
C LEU A 268 13.81 -2.03 -4.78
N VAL A 269 14.65 -1.07 -5.11
CA VAL A 269 15.87 -1.29 -5.91
C VAL A 269 16.90 -2.06 -5.06
N PRO A 270 17.53 -3.10 -5.64
CA PRO A 270 17.55 -3.52 -7.06
C PRO A 270 16.48 -4.56 -7.46
N LEU A 271 15.53 -4.86 -6.61
CA LEU A 271 14.57 -5.97 -6.75
C LEU A 271 13.28 -5.58 -7.50
N HIS A 272 13.25 -4.40 -8.13
CA HIS A 272 12.06 -3.72 -8.68
C HIS A 272 11.67 -4.11 -10.11
N ASN A 273 12.51 -4.88 -10.84
CA ASN A 273 12.41 -5.03 -12.31
C ASN A 273 11.10 -5.65 -12.82
N TRP A 274 10.36 -6.35 -11.98
CA TRP A 274 9.06 -6.92 -12.33
C TRP A 274 7.95 -5.85 -12.46
N LEU A 275 8.06 -4.77 -11.67
CA LEU A 275 6.97 -3.82 -11.43
C LEU A 275 6.61 -3.00 -12.67
N PRO A 276 7.55 -2.39 -13.42
CA PRO A 276 7.21 -1.64 -14.63
C PRO A 276 6.56 -2.51 -15.71
N ASP A 277 7.00 -3.76 -15.88
CA ASP A 277 6.46 -4.68 -16.87
C ASP A 277 5.06 -5.14 -16.48
N ALA A 278 4.83 -5.51 -15.23
CA ALA A 278 3.52 -5.90 -14.73
C ALA A 278 2.47 -4.78 -14.88
N HIS A 279 2.88 -3.51 -14.64
CA HIS A 279 2.00 -2.36 -14.84
C HIS A 279 1.70 -2.08 -16.32
N ALA A 280 2.72 -2.15 -17.17
CA ALA A 280 2.56 -1.85 -18.59
C ALA A 280 1.63 -2.84 -19.28
N GLU A 281 1.77 -4.13 -18.99
CA GLU A 281 1.09 -5.21 -19.72
C GLU A 281 -0.25 -5.64 -19.10
N GLY A 282 -0.45 -5.40 -17.80
CA GLY A 282 -1.71 -5.70 -17.14
C GLY A 282 -2.84 -4.70 -17.48
N PRO A 283 -4.11 -5.08 -17.30
CA PRO A 283 -5.23 -4.13 -17.37
C PRO A 283 -5.04 -2.98 -16.38
N THR A 284 -5.43 -1.77 -16.76
CA THR A 284 -5.16 -0.60 -15.95
C THR A 284 -5.81 -0.61 -14.54
N PRO A 285 -7.02 -1.19 -14.33
CA PRO A 285 -7.55 -1.37 -12.98
C PRO A 285 -6.63 -2.25 -12.10
N VAL A 286 -5.94 -3.24 -12.70
CA VAL A 286 -4.95 -4.06 -11.99
C VAL A 286 -3.73 -3.23 -11.62
N SER A 287 -3.25 -2.38 -12.53
CA SER A 287 -2.14 -1.44 -12.23
C SER A 287 -2.49 -0.51 -11.07
N ALA A 288 -3.73 -0.02 -10.98
CA ALA A 288 -4.17 0.84 -9.89
C ALA A 288 -4.07 0.15 -8.52
N VAL A 289 -4.56 -1.10 -8.40
CA VAL A 289 -4.50 -1.84 -7.13
C VAL A 289 -3.12 -2.41 -6.83
N LEU A 290 -2.32 -2.75 -7.83
CA LEU A 290 -0.91 -3.12 -7.63
C LEU A 290 -0.14 -1.95 -7.00
N SER A 291 -0.19 -0.77 -7.62
CA SER A 291 0.51 0.41 -7.13
C SER A 291 -0.07 0.97 -5.82
N GLY A 292 -1.38 1.07 -5.73
CA GLY A 292 -2.05 1.69 -4.59
C GLY A 292 -2.15 0.80 -3.36
N LEU A 293 -2.21 -0.54 -3.51
CA LEU A 293 -2.49 -1.46 -2.42
C LEU A 293 -1.36 -2.45 -2.16
N LEU A 294 -0.98 -3.26 -3.15
CA LEU A 294 -0.02 -4.36 -2.95
C LEU A 294 1.31 -3.87 -2.37
N LEU A 295 1.86 -2.79 -2.91
CA LEU A 295 3.13 -2.22 -2.47
C LEU A 295 3.05 -1.77 -1.00
N ASN A 296 1.95 -1.13 -0.60
CA ASN A 296 1.73 -0.67 0.77
C ASN A 296 1.57 -1.82 1.76
N VAL A 297 0.85 -2.89 1.39
CA VAL A 297 0.70 -4.07 2.25
C VAL A 297 2.04 -4.80 2.41
N ALA A 298 2.85 -4.85 1.36
CA ALA A 298 4.20 -5.40 1.44
C ALA A 298 5.12 -4.53 2.35
N LEU A 299 5.03 -3.19 2.24
CA LEU A 299 5.78 -2.30 3.12
C LEU A 299 5.30 -2.40 4.58
N TYR A 300 3.99 -2.57 4.81
CA TYR A 300 3.45 -2.87 6.14
C TYR A 300 4.12 -4.12 6.75
N ALA A 301 4.28 -5.21 5.97
CA ALA A 301 4.96 -6.41 6.43
C ALA A 301 6.43 -6.12 6.82
N VAL A 302 7.16 -5.34 6.03
CA VAL A 302 8.54 -4.90 6.36
C VAL A 302 8.56 -4.12 7.69
N VAL A 303 7.64 -3.17 7.88
CA VAL A 303 7.58 -2.36 9.11
C VAL A 303 7.24 -3.22 10.33
N ARG A 304 6.33 -4.20 10.20
CA ARG A 304 6.05 -5.18 11.29
C ARG A 304 7.30 -5.97 11.68
N CYS A 305 8.11 -6.39 10.70
CA CYS A 305 9.37 -7.07 10.97
C CYS A 305 10.42 -6.14 11.62
N LYS A 306 10.50 -4.87 11.16
CA LYS A 306 11.38 -3.85 11.74
C LYS A 306 11.14 -3.69 13.25
N VAL A 307 9.88 -3.58 13.68
CA VAL A 307 9.51 -3.42 15.10
C VAL A 307 10.05 -4.56 15.98
N LEU A 308 10.10 -5.79 15.45
CA LEU A 308 10.67 -6.93 16.19
C LEU A 308 12.18 -6.78 16.41
N VAL A 309 12.90 -6.32 15.39
CA VAL A 309 14.37 -6.18 15.45
C VAL A 309 14.79 -4.97 16.28
N GLU A 310 14.05 -3.87 16.24
CA GLU A 310 14.35 -2.66 17.03
C GLU A 310 14.34 -2.89 18.54
N GLY A 311 13.63 -3.91 19.03
CA GLY A 311 13.62 -4.26 20.45
C GLY A 311 14.79 -5.09 20.93
N SER A 312 15.65 -5.61 20.04
CA SER A 312 16.70 -6.59 20.37
C SER A 312 18.11 -6.02 20.55
N GLY A 313 18.28 -4.71 20.61
CA GLY A 313 19.60 -4.08 20.70
C GLY A 313 20.33 -3.89 19.36
N SER A 314 19.83 -4.45 18.24
CA SER A 314 20.31 -4.24 16.86
C SER A 314 19.47 -3.20 16.09
N SER A 315 18.92 -2.24 16.78
CA SER A 315 17.96 -1.25 16.23
C SER A 315 18.53 -0.40 15.10
N SER A 316 19.82 -0.04 15.15
CA SER A 316 20.45 0.76 14.10
C SER A 316 20.52 0.02 12.77
N PHE A 317 20.85 -1.27 12.78
CA PHE A 317 21.05 -2.08 11.58
C PHE A 317 19.80 -2.15 10.68
N ALA A 318 18.64 -2.46 11.26
CA ALA A 318 17.38 -2.52 10.49
C ALA A 318 17.00 -1.17 9.90
N ARG A 319 17.20 -0.09 10.66
CA ARG A 319 16.94 1.29 10.24
C ARG A 319 17.87 1.72 9.10
N GLU A 320 19.15 1.46 9.22
CA GLU A 320 20.17 1.78 8.21
C GLU A 320 19.90 1.03 6.89
N LEU A 321 19.55 -0.27 6.96
CA LEU A 321 19.17 -1.04 5.78
C LEU A 321 17.93 -0.45 5.08
N MET A 322 16.88 -0.12 5.84
CA MET A 322 15.69 0.48 5.25
C MET A 322 15.99 1.86 4.64
N MET A 323 16.78 2.69 5.30
CA MET A 323 17.21 3.98 4.74
C MET A 323 18.04 3.78 3.47
N GLY A 324 18.96 2.82 3.45
CA GLY A 324 19.80 2.52 2.29
C GLY A 324 18.99 2.04 1.09
N PHE A 325 18.12 1.04 1.27
CA PHE A 325 17.23 0.57 0.20
C PHE A 325 16.25 1.64 -0.27
N GLY A 326 15.70 2.42 0.68
CA GLY A 326 14.79 3.52 0.39
C GLY A 326 15.46 4.59 -0.47
N LEU A 327 16.60 5.13 -0.03
CA LEU A 327 17.33 6.17 -0.75
C LEU A 327 17.82 5.69 -2.13
N LEU A 328 18.35 4.46 -2.20
CA LEU A 328 18.77 3.85 -3.47
C LEU A 328 17.58 3.76 -4.44
N SER A 329 16.40 3.40 -3.95
CA SER A 329 15.18 3.31 -4.77
C SER A 329 14.76 4.68 -5.30
N VAL A 330 14.81 5.73 -4.46
CA VAL A 330 14.50 7.11 -4.88
C VAL A 330 15.45 7.57 -5.97
N VAL A 331 16.75 7.42 -5.75
CA VAL A 331 17.79 7.88 -6.70
C VAL A 331 17.68 7.16 -8.04
N VAL A 332 17.64 5.82 -8.02
CA VAL A 332 17.60 5.01 -9.26
C VAL A 332 16.29 5.25 -10.03
N ALA A 333 15.15 5.30 -9.33
CA ALA A 333 13.86 5.54 -9.97
C ALA A 333 13.80 6.91 -10.64
N ALA A 334 14.31 7.97 -9.99
CA ALA A 334 14.37 9.32 -10.55
C ALA A 334 15.12 9.36 -11.89
N PHE A 335 16.27 8.71 -11.99
CA PHE A 335 17.00 8.62 -13.26
C PHE A 335 16.28 7.78 -14.32
N LEU A 336 15.63 6.67 -13.93
CA LEU A 336 14.92 5.80 -14.87
C LEU A 336 13.64 6.44 -15.40
N LEU A 337 12.99 7.33 -14.66
CA LEU A 337 11.82 8.12 -15.12
C LEU A 337 12.13 8.92 -16.38
N SER A 338 13.33 9.51 -16.50
CA SER A 338 13.73 10.32 -17.66
C SER A 338 13.76 9.54 -18.96
N ARG A 339 13.97 8.22 -18.91
CA ARG A 339 14.11 7.34 -20.08
C ARG A 339 12.82 6.66 -20.53
N GLN A 340 11.73 6.80 -19.78
CA GLN A 340 10.48 6.09 -20.09
C GLN A 340 9.79 6.69 -21.31
N LYS A 341 9.28 5.79 -22.18
CA LYS A 341 8.49 6.11 -23.36
C LYS A 341 7.04 5.62 -23.26
N ASP A 342 6.77 4.74 -22.30
CA ASP A 342 5.46 4.18 -22.01
C ASP A 342 4.89 4.86 -20.77
N ILE A 343 3.62 5.30 -20.82
CA ILE A 343 2.98 6.07 -19.75
C ILE A 343 2.75 5.22 -18.49
N LYS A 344 2.42 3.93 -18.65
CA LYS A 344 2.21 3.06 -17.50
C LYS A 344 3.54 2.73 -16.81
N ARG A 345 4.61 2.49 -17.59
CA ARG A 345 5.97 2.34 -17.03
C ARG A 345 6.45 3.60 -16.34
N LEU A 346 6.16 4.78 -16.90
CA LEU A 346 6.49 6.06 -16.28
C LEU A 346 5.91 6.13 -14.86
N PHE A 347 4.61 5.89 -14.71
CA PHE A 347 3.97 5.93 -13.38
C PHE A 347 4.30 4.72 -12.50
N ALA A 348 4.75 3.60 -13.06
CA ALA A 348 5.31 2.49 -12.29
C ALA A 348 6.65 2.87 -11.64
N TYR A 349 7.57 3.50 -12.37
CA TYR A 349 8.83 4.01 -11.79
C TYR A 349 8.58 5.11 -10.75
N SER A 350 7.61 5.98 -10.99
CA SER A 350 7.19 6.92 -9.95
C SER A 350 6.63 6.21 -8.70
N SER A 351 6.04 5.00 -8.81
CA SER A 351 5.66 4.23 -7.63
C SER A 351 6.88 3.69 -6.88
N ILE A 352 7.91 3.22 -7.59
CA ILE A 352 9.18 2.78 -6.99
C ILE A 352 9.84 3.92 -6.21
N GLU A 353 9.84 5.13 -6.77
CA GLU A 353 10.34 6.34 -6.12
C GLU A 353 9.63 6.58 -4.79
N HIS A 354 8.30 6.68 -4.80
CA HIS A 354 7.51 6.95 -3.60
C HIS A 354 7.59 5.84 -2.57
N MET A 355 7.67 4.56 -2.99
CA MET A 355 7.93 3.45 -2.06
C MET A 355 9.31 3.58 -1.43
N GLY A 356 10.30 4.06 -2.18
CA GLY A 356 11.62 4.41 -1.65
C GLY A 356 11.55 5.50 -0.58
N ILE A 357 10.80 6.59 -0.82
CA ILE A 357 10.59 7.69 0.13
C ILE A 357 9.95 7.16 1.43
N MET A 358 8.90 6.35 1.33
CA MET A 358 8.22 5.76 2.49
C MET A 358 9.13 4.81 3.26
N THR A 359 9.89 3.96 2.55
CA THR A 359 10.82 3.01 3.18
C THR A 359 11.94 3.76 3.91
N PHE A 360 12.47 4.83 3.32
CA PHE A 360 13.44 5.72 3.95
C PHE A 360 12.86 6.37 5.21
N ALA A 361 11.64 6.88 5.14
CA ALA A 361 10.98 7.53 6.27
C ALA A 361 10.74 6.57 7.44
N PHE A 362 10.25 5.35 7.19
CA PHE A 362 10.14 4.33 8.22
C PHE A 362 11.51 3.86 8.74
N GLY A 363 12.55 3.91 7.90
CA GLY A 363 13.94 3.66 8.30
C GLY A 363 14.48 4.71 9.27
N MET A 364 14.19 6.00 9.04
CA MET A 364 14.53 7.06 10.01
C MET A 364 13.86 6.81 11.36
N GLY A 365 12.59 6.36 11.34
CA GLY A 365 11.81 6.13 12.55
C GLY A 365 11.44 7.40 13.29
N GLY A 366 10.88 7.23 14.49
CA GLY A 366 10.43 8.32 15.31
C GLY A 366 9.04 8.89 14.92
N PRO A 367 8.44 9.71 15.80
CA PRO A 367 7.02 10.08 15.67
C PRO A 367 6.68 10.85 14.39
N VAL A 368 7.57 11.76 13.97
CA VAL A 368 7.31 12.62 12.80
C VAL A 368 7.51 11.86 11.50
N ALA A 369 8.62 11.10 11.36
CA ALA A 369 8.89 10.33 10.15
C ALA A 369 7.84 9.23 9.94
N ASN A 370 7.46 8.50 10.99
CA ASN A 370 6.43 7.48 10.93
C ASN A 370 5.06 8.07 10.60
N PHE A 371 4.68 9.20 11.20
CA PHE A 371 3.46 9.93 10.84
C PHE A 371 3.46 10.33 9.36
N ALA A 372 4.55 10.94 8.90
CA ALA A 372 4.69 11.39 7.52
C ALA A 372 4.66 10.22 6.53
N ALA A 373 5.29 9.09 6.86
CA ALA A 373 5.24 7.87 6.04
C ALA A 373 3.82 7.31 5.91
N MET A 374 3.03 7.25 7.00
CA MET A 374 1.62 6.79 6.95
C MET A 374 0.73 7.75 6.17
N LEU A 375 0.92 9.07 6.34
CA LEU A 375 0.23 10.06 5.51
C LEU A 375 0.59 9.85 4.04
N HIS A 376 1.89 9.64 3.74
CA HIS A 376 2.36 9.39 2.38
C HIS A 376 1.77 8.10 1.79
N MET A 377 1.67 7.00 2.56
CA MET A 377 0.99 5.77 2.13
C MET A 377 -0.45 6.04 1.67
N THR A 378 -1.18 6.85 2.43
CA THR A 378 -2.58 7.18 2.14
C THR A 378 -2.70 8.03 0.87
N VAL A 379 -1.99 9.16 0.81
CA VAL A 379 -2.09 10.08 -0.32
C VAL A 379 -1.49 9.50 -1.60
N HIS A 380 -0.43 8.68 -1.49
CA HIS A 380 0.14 7.91 -2.60
C HIS A 380 -0.87 6.93 -3.19
N SER A 381 -1.52 6.09 -2.36
CA SER A 381 -2.53 5.13 -2.81
C SER A 381 -3.64 5.80 -3.61
N LEU A 382 -4.17 6.89 -3.10
CA LEU A 382 -5.26 7.64 -3.74
C LEU A 382 -4.80 8.29 -5.04
N THR A 383 -3.65 8.97 -5.02
CA THR A 383 -3.12 9.67 -6.20
C THR A 383 -2.76 8.68 -7.30
N LYS A 384 -2.09 7.57 -6.98
CA LYS A 384 -1.71 6.56 -7.98
C LYS A 384 -2.92 5.88 -8.59
N SER A 385 -3.92 5.54 -7.79
CA SER A 385 -5.16 4.98 -8.33
C SER A 385 -5.85 5.97 -9.28
N ALA A 386 -5.94 7.25 -8.91
CA ALA A 386 -6.50 8.29 -9.78
C ALA A 386 -5.73 8.43 -11.10
N ILE A 387 -4.40 8.43 -11.04
CA ILE A 387 -3.53 8.50 -12.23
C ILE A 387 -3.76 7.28 -13.12
N PHE A 388 -3.71 6.06 -12.57
CA PHE A 388 -3.92 4.86 -13.39
C PHE A 388 -5.32 4.80 -13.98
N PHE A 389 -6.37 5.22 -13.25
CA PHE A 389 -7.72 5.33 -13.83
C PHE A 389 -7.74 6.27 -15.04
N THR A 390 -7.10 7.42 -14.92
CA THR A 390 -7.04 8.41 -16.00
C THR A 390 -6.21 7.91 -17.18
N VAL A 391 -5.03 7.33 -16.90
CA VAL A 391 -4.15 6.71 -17.91
C VAL A 391 -4.88 5.60 -18.64
N GLY A 392 -5.68 4.78 -17.94
CA GLY A 392 -6.47 3.72 -18.56
C GLY A 392 -7.40 4.25 -19.65
N HIS A 393 -8.17 5.28 -19.36
CA HIS A 393 -9.06 5.88 -20.36
C HIS A 393 -8.31 6.66 -21.44
N ALA A 394 -7.20 7.33 -21.11
CA ALA A 394 -6.35 7.99 -22.09
C ALA A 394 -5.79 6.98 -23.11
N THR A 395 -5.29 5.83 -22.66
CA THR A 395 -4.78 4.78 -23.54
C THR A 395 -5.88 4.08 -24.35
N GLN A 396 -7.09 3.94 -23.80
CA GLN A 396 -8.24 3.45 -24.56
C GLN A 396 -8.67 4.43 -25.65
N GLN A 397 -8.61 5.73 -25.39
CA GLN A 397 -8.98 6.77 -26.34
C GLN A 397 -7.97 6.85 -27.50
N THR A 398 -6.68 6.82 -27.20
CA THR A 398 -5.60 6.99 -28.19
C THR A 398 -5.19 5.68 -28.87
N GLY A 399 -5.57 4.54 -28.30
CA GLY A 399 -5.16 3.21 -28.79
C GLY A 399 -3.70 2.86 -28.55
N THR A 400 -2.94 3.71 -27.84
CA THR A 400 -1.50 3.54 -27.57
C THR A 400 -1.14 3.83 -26.11
N GLN A 401 -0.06 3.21 -25.62
CA GLN A 401 0.57 3.53 -24.34
C GLN A 401 1.83 4.39 -24.51
N GLN A 402 2.25 4.63 -25.77
CA GLN A 402 3.43 5.44 -26.06
C GLN A 402 3.14 6.91 -25.75
N ILE A 403 4.01 7.56 -24.96
CA ILE A 403 3.85 8.95 -24.51
C ILE A 403 3.73 9.90 -25.69
N ASP A 404 4.52 9.69 -26.75
CA ASP A 404 4.52 10.55 -27.93
C ASP A 404 3.20 10.43 -28.75
N GLY A 405 2.47 9.33 -28.61
CA GLY A 405 1.17 9.11 -29.26
C GLY A 405 -0.03 9.62 -28.46
N ILE A 406 0.18 10.10 -27.23
CA ILE A 406 -0.88 10.65 -26.37
C ILE A 406 -0.66 12.17 -26.29
N ARG A 407 -1.54 12.96 -26.90
CA ARG A 407 -1.42 14.42 -26.92
C ARG A 407 -2.77 15.10 -26.83
N GLY A 408 -2.79 16.33 -26.31
CA GLY A 408 -3.95 17.22 -26.35
C GLY A 408 -5.21 16.70 -25.67
N LEU A 409 -5.07 15.96 -24.55
CA LEU A 409 -6.20 15.34 -23.86
C LEU A 409 -7.22 16.38 -23.36
N ILE A 410 -6.81 17.60 -22.97
CA ILE A 410 -7.74 18.64 -22.55
C ILE A 410 -8.65 19.06 -23.70
N GLY A 411 -8.13 19.17 -24.94
CA GLY A 411 -8.91 19.56 -26.11
C GLY A 411 -9.89 18.47 -26.55
N THR A 412 -9.51 17.19 -26.43
CA THR A 412 -10.31 16.06 -26.94
C THR A 412 -11.21 15.42 -25.87
N SER A 413 -10.75 15.36 -24.64
CA SER A 413 -11.49 14.78 -23.49
C SER A 413 -11.12 15.52 -22.21
N PRO A 414 -11.69 16.71 -21.95
CA PRO A 414 -11.27 17.62 -20.87
C PRO A 414 -11.18 16.96 -19.50
N MET A 415 -12.12 16.08 -19.16
CA MET A 415 -12.14 15.41 -17.85
C MET A 415 -10.97 14.42 -17.70
N ILE A 416 -10.56 13.72 -18.77
CA ILE A 416 -9.37 12.85 -18.76
C ILE A 416 -8.11 13.72 -18.66
N GLY A 417 -8.03 14.79 -19.46
CA GLY A 417 -6.92 15.72 -19.45
C GLY A 417 -6.70 16.35 -18.06
N TRP A 418 -7.76 16.88 -17.44
CA TRP A 418 -7.68 17.45 -16.09
C TRP A 418 -7.37 16.41 -15.02
N GLY A 419 -7.93 15.20 -15.12
CA GLY A 419 -7.62 14.11 -14.20
C GLY A 419 -6.11 13.74 -14.25
N LEU A 420 -5.53 13.67 -15.46
CA LEU A 420 -4.09 13.41 -15.63
C LEU A 420 -3.24 14.59 -15.13
N ALA A 421 -3.61 15.82 -15.45
CA ALA A 421 -2.90 17.02 -15.01
C ALA A 421 -2.86 17.12 -13.49
N LEU A 422 -4.03 17.09 -12.84
CA LEU A 422 -4.13 17.23 -11.38
C LEU A 422 -3.49 16.02 -10.65
N GLY A 423 -3.69 14.81 -11.16
CA GLY A 423 -3.03 13.62 -10.62
C GLY A 423 -1.51 13.71 -10.70
N THR A 424 -0.99 14.21 -11.83
CA THR A 424 0.46 14.42 -12.01
C THR A 424 0.99 15.51 -11.09
N LEU A 425 0.33 16.65 -10.98
CA LEU A 425 0.73 17.70 -10.04
C LEU A 425 0.70 17.20 -8.59
N ALA A 426 -0.32 16.41 -8.25
CA ALA A 426 -0.42 15.80 -6.92
C ALA A 426 0.75 14.85 -6.63
N ILE A 427 1.09 13.93 -7.57
CA ILE A 427 2.17 12.94 -7.33
C ILE A 427 3.56 13.59 -7.36
N LEU A 428 3.74 14.70 -8.01
CA LEU A 428 4.99 15.47 -8.04
C LEU A 428 5.19 16.35 -6.81
N GLY A 429 4.41 16.17 -5.77
CA GLY A 429 4.56 16.93 -4.53
C GLY A 429 4.26 18.42 -4.69
N MET A 430 3.36 18.81 -5.58
CA MET A 430 2.98 20.22 -5.73
C MET A 430 1.95 20.64 -4.68
N PRO A 431 2.16 21.79 -4.00
CA PRO A 431 1.11 22.36 -3.15
C PRO A 431 -0.14 22.65 -4.01
N PRO A 432 -1.35 22.51 -3.46
CA PRO A 432 -1.70 22.19 -2.08
C PRO A 432 -2.04 20.72 -1.81
N PHE A 433 -1.54 19.78 -2.58
CA PHE A 433 -1.86 18.35 -2.46
C PHE A 433 -1.14 17.69 -1.28
N GLY A 434 -1.75 16.60 -0.75
CA GLY A 434 -1.26 15.90 0.44
C GLY A 434 0.12 15.24 0.30
N ILE A 435 0.54 14.89 -0.93
CA ILE A 435 1.91 14.40 -1.19
C ILE A 435 2.94 15.46 -0.77
N PHE A 436 2.74 16.74 -1.13
CA PHE A 436 3.62 17.83 -0.69
C PHE A 436 3.76 17.85 0.83
N ALA A 437 2.64 17.78 1.56
CA ALA A 437 2.67 17.83 3.02
C ALA A 437 3.50 16.67 3.62
N SER A 438 3.33 15.47 3.11
CA SER A 438 4.07 14.29 3.58
C SER A 438 5.54 14.33 3.20
N GLU A 439 5.89 14.70 1.96
CA GLU A 439 7.27 14.84 1.51
C GLU A 439 8.01 15.95 2.26
N PHE A 440 7.34 17.09 2.49
CA PHE A 440 7.91 18.19 3.27
C PHE A 440 8.26 17.76 4.69
N LEU A 441 7.37 16.99 5.36
CA LEU A 441 7.65 16.43 6.68
C LEU A 441 8.80 15.42 6.66
N ILE A 442 8.85 14.54 5.66
CA ILE A 442 9.94 13.56 5.52
C ILE A 442 11.27 14.28 5.29
N LEU A 443 11.30 15.23 4.36
CA LEU A 443 12.50 15.97 4.00
C LEU A 443 13.03 16.82 5.15
N THR A 444 12.16 17.56 5.84
CA THR A 444 12.56 18.35 7.02
C THR A 444 13.07 17.47 8.16
N THR A 445 12.48 16.28 8.35
CA THR A 445 12.98 15.30 9.31
C THR A 445 14.34 14.75 8.85
N ALA A 446 14.52 14.44 7.58
CA ALA A 446 15.79 13.98 7.03
C ALA A 446 16.90 15.05 7.18
N MET A 447 16.58 16.33 6.92
CA MET A 447 17.54 17.42 7.13
C MET A 447 18.01 17.55 8.57
N ARG A 448 17.14 17.25 9.54
CA ARG A 448 17.47 17.28 10.97
C ARG A 448 18.24 16.06 11.42
N ASP A 449 17.76 14.85 11.08
CA ASP A 449 18.19 13.59 11.68
C ASP A 449 19.18 12.83 10.78
N GLN A 450 19.15 13.06 9.46
CA GLN A 450 20.00 12.43 8.43
C GLN A 450 20.45 13.45 7.38
N PRO A 451 21.18 14.53 7.77
CA PRO A 451 21.50 15.66 6.88
C PRO A 451 22.26 15.26 5.61
N TRP A 452 23.02 14.17 5.66
CA TRP A 452 23.74 13.64 4.50
C TRP A 452 22.82 13.10 3.39
N ALA A 453 21.61 12.62 3.73
CA ALA A 453 20.65 12.07 2.77
C ALA A 453 19.80 13.16 2.09
N ALA A 454 19.60 14.30 2.73
CA ALA A 454 18.72 15.36 2.24
C ALA A 454 19.10 15.89 0.83
N PRO A 455 20.39 16.14 0.47
CA PRO A 455 20.75 16.55 -0.87
C PRO A 455 20.37 15.53 -1.95
N PHE A 456 20.55 14.24 -1.67
CA PHE A 456 20.19 13.16 -2.60
C PHE A 456 18.67 13.07 -2.80
N LEU A 457 17.89 13.19 -1.72
CA LEU A 457 16.43 13.23 -1.80
C LEU A 457 15.96 14.42 -2.62
N LEU A 458 16.44 15.64 -2.33
CA LEU A 458 16.06 16.87 -3.06
C LEU A 458 16.42 16.78 -4.53
N LEU A 459 17.63 16.34 -4.85
CA LEU A 459 18.07 16.21 -6.24
C LEU A 459 17.22 15.19 -6.99
N SER A 460 16.93 14.04 -6.37
CA SER A 460 16.11 13.00 -7.00
C SER A 460 14.68 13.45 -7.23
N LEU A 461 14.05 14.11 -6.25
CA LEU A 461 12.71 14.70 -6.41
C LEU A 461 12.69 15.73 -7.54
N GLY A 462 13.73 16.58 -7.65
CA GLY A 462 13.86 17.55 -8.74
C GLY A 462 14.00 16.89 -10.12
N ILE A 463 14.80 15.82 -10.24
CA ILE A 463 14.95 15.05 -11.48
C ILE A 463 13.63 14.35 -11.84
N ALA A 464 12.96 13.73 -10.89
CA ALA A 464 11.67 13.07 -11.10
C ALA A 464 10.59 14.07 -11.53
N PHE A 465 10.53 15.23 -10.87
CA PHE A 465 9.64 16.33 -11.25
C PHE A 465 9.87 16.73 -12.71
N ALA A 466 11.09 17.05 -13.09
CA ALA A 466 11.42 17.45 -14.45
C ALA A 466 11.09 16.36 -15.49
N ALA A 467 11.42 15.11 -15.16
CA ALA A 467 11.21 13.96 -16.04
C ALA A 467 9.72 13.68 -16.29
N VAL A 468 8.89 13.69 -15.25
CA VAL A 468 7.45 13.38 -15.38
C VAL A 468 6.71 14.59 -15.98
N PHE A 469 6.98 15.80 -15.48
CA PHE A 469 6.29 17.02 -15.94
C PHE A 469 6.52 17.27 -17.43
N SER A 470 7.78 17.18 -17.91
CA SER A 470 8.12 17.38 -19.32
C SER A 470 7.43 16.39 -20.28
N LYS A 471 7.12 15.18 -19.80
CA LYS A 471 6.43 14.16 -20.58
C LYS A 471 4.91 14.30 -20.54
N VAL A 472 4.35 14.65 -19.37
CA VAL A 472 2.90 14.73 -19.22
C VAL A 472 2.33 16.04 -19.77
N GLN A 473 3.08 17.14 -19.71
CA GLN A 473 2.61 18.43 -20.23
C GLN A 473 2.17 18.40 -21.70
N PRO A 474 2.91 17.82 -22.65
CA PRO A 474 2.44 17.70 -24.04
C PRO A 474 1.25 16.75 -24.21
N MET A 475 1.15 15.72 -23.34
CA MET A 475 0.01 14.80 -23.37
C MET A 475 -1.30 15.50 -22.98
N VAL A 476 -1.21 16.45 -22.07
CA VAL A 476 -2.38 17.19 -21.56
C VAL A 476 -2.73 18.37 -22.49
N PHE A 477 -1.73 19.20 -22.86
CA PHE A 477 -1.93 20.50 -23.52
C PHE A 477 -1.51 20.52 -24.99
N GLY A 478 -0.95 19.45 -25.55
CA GLY A 478 -0.56 19.39 -26.95
C GLY A 478 -1.75 19.41 -27.92
N GLU A 479 -1.46 19.49 -29.20
CA GLU A 479 -2.48 19.38 -30.25
C GLU A 479 -2.74 17.89 -30.58
N SER A 480 -4.01 17.56 -30.83
CA SER A 480 -4.42 16.20 -31.17
C SER A 480 -5.70 16.17 -32.01
N ASP A 481 -5.71 15.29 -33.01
CA ASP A 481 -6.88 14.99 -33.85
C ASP A 481 -7.63 13.73 -33.37
N VAL A 482 -7.27 13.16 -32.23
CA VAL A 482 -7.88 11.93 -31.70
C VAL A 482 -9.31 12.20 -31.27
N ARG A 483 -10.24 11.36 -31.72
CA ARG A 483 -11.65 11.48 -31.35
C ARG A 483 -11.90 11.14 -29.87
N PRO A 484 -12.89 11.77 -29.22
CA PRO A 484 -13.31 11.39 -27.88
C PRO A 484 -13.72 9.92 -27.79
N LEU A 485 -13.64 9.34 -26.59
CA LEU A 485 -14.14 7.98 -26.34
C LEU A 485 -15.62 7.88 -26.70
N SER A 486 -16.00 6.80 -27.40
CA SER A 486 -17.39 6.50 -27.75
C SER A 486 -18.27 6.14 -26.53
N HIS A 487 -17.66 5.68 -25.47
CA HIS A 487 -18.33 5.29 -24.22
C HIS A 487 -17.98 6.27 -23.09
N ARG A 488 -18.90 6.47 -22.17
CA ARG A 488 -18.69 7.37 -21.01
C ARG A 488 -17.64 6.79 -20.06
N PRO A 489 -16.52 7.50 -19.81
CA PRO A 489 -15.49 7.04 -18.88
C PRO A 489 -15.97 7.16 -17.42
N ALA A 490 -15.50 6.26 -16.55
CA ALA A 490 -15.76 6.34 -15.09
C ALA A 490 -14.74 7.29 -14.44
N LEU A 491 -15.01 8.57 -14.43
CA LEU A 491 -14.10 9.59 -13.89
C LEU A 491 -14.46 10.05 -12.46
N ILE A 492 -15.63 9.68 -11.94
CA ILE A 492 -16.00 10.00 -10.55
C ILE A 492 -14.94 9.48 -9.56
N PRO A 493 -14.45 8.22 -9.61
CA PRO A 493 -13.41 7.76 -8.71
C PRO A 493 -12.13 8.59 -8.79
N VAL A 494 -11.74 9.06 -9.98
CA VAL A 494 -10.54 9.91 -10.16
C VAL A 494 -10.66 11.18 -9.33
N PHE A 495 -11.74 11.93 -9.50
CA PHE A 495 -11.92 13.22 -8.83
C PHE A 495 -12.22 13.08 -7.33
N VAL A 496 -12.89 11.99 -6.90
CA VAL A 496 -13.05 11.68 -5.47
C VAL A 496 -11.69 11.46 -4.81
N HIS A 497 -10.80 10.68 -5.41
CA HIS A 497 -9.45 10.47 -4.90
C HIS A 497 -8.65 11.78 -4.84
N LEU A 498 -8.64 12.55 -5.93
CA LEU A 498 -7.92 13.82 -6.00
C LEU A 498 -8.46 14.86 -5.01
N LEU A 499 -9.77 14.88 -4.78
CA LEU A 499 -10.40 15.75 -3.78
C LEU A 499 -9.95 15.39 -2.35
N ILE A 500 -9.89 14.09 -2.02
CA ILE A 500 -9.40 13.63 -0.72
C ILE A 500 -7.91 14.00 -0.56
N VAL A 501 -7.10 13.81 -1.60
CA VAL A 501 -5.66 14.17 -1.58
C VAL A 501 -5.49 15.68 -1.44
N LEU A 502 -6.30 16.49 -2.10
CA LEU A 502 -6.33 17.94 -1.95
C LEU A 502 -6.72 18.35 -0.51
N MET A 503 -7.79 17.74 0.01
CA MET A 503 -8.24 18.00 1.39
C MET A 503 -7.13 17.68 2.40
N LEU A 504 -6.46 16.53 2.27
CA LEU A 504 -5.37 16.13 3.18
C LEU A 504 -4.12 17.02 3.06
N GLY A 505 -3.95 17.71 1.95
CA GLY A 505 -2.87 18.70 1.80
C GLY A 505 -3.20 20.07 2.41
N LEU A 506 -4.47 20.48 2.38
CA LEU A 506 -4.93 21.72 2.96
C LEU A 506 -5.21 21.61 4.46
N TRP A 507 -5.76 20.48 4.88
CA TRP A 507 -6.16 20.24 6.26
C TRP A 507 -6.25 18.75 6.56
N ILE A 508 -5.49 18.30 7.54
CA ILE A 508 -5.56 16.93 8.03
C ILE A 508 -6.58 16.90 9.19
N PRO A 509 -7.69 16.15 9.08
CA PRO A 509 -8.67 16.05 10.15
C PRO A 509 -8.01 15.65 11.48
N PRO A 510 -8.32 16.32 12.60
CA PRO A 510 -7.68 16.02 13.89
C PRO A 510 -7.78 14.55 14.30
N ALA A 511 -8.93 13.92 14.05
CA ALA A 511 -9.13 12.50 14.34
C ALA A 511 -8.15 11.60 13.55
N LEU A 512 -7.88 11.90 12.27
CA LEU A 512 -6.91 11.17 11.45
C LEU A 512 -5.47 11.46 11.91
N ALA A 513 -5.17 12.70 12.26
CA ALA A 513 -3.86 13.07 12.79
C ALA A 513 -3.57 12.34 14.11
N ASP A 514 -4.54 12.28 15.01
CA ASP A 514 -4.42 11.55 16.27
C ASP A 514 -4.29 10.04 16.05
N TRP A 515 -5.00 9.50 15.05
CA TRP A 515 -4.86 8.11 14.63
C TRP A 515 -3.44 7.79 14.17
N TYR A 516 -2.88 8.60 13.28
CA TYR A 516 -1.50 8.40 12.82
C TYR A 516 -0.48 8.58 13.93
N ARG A 517 -0.70 9.50 14.90
CA ARG A 517 0.17 9.63 16.07
C ARG A 517 0.12 8.38 16.96
N GLN A 518 -1.06 7.78 17.15
CA GLN A 518 -1.19 6.52 17.89
C GLN A 518 -0.49 5.37 17.15
N ALA A 519 -0.71 5.23 15.86
CA ALA A 519 -0.04 4.22 15.05
C ALA A 519 1.49 4.41 15.03
N ALA A 520 1.99 5.65 14.93
CA ALA A 520 3.41 5.97 14.96
C ALA A 520 4.10 5.50 16.25
N LYS A 521 3.42 5.58 17.39
CA LYS A 521 3.93 5.09 18.69
C LYS A 521 4.05 3.56 18.75
N LEU A 522 3.27 2.83 17.95
CA LEU A 522 3.32 1.37 17.93
C LEU A 522 4.47 0.82 17.09
N ILE A 523 5.00 1.63 16.19
CA ILE A 523 6.03 1.22 15.21
C ILE A 523 7.42 1.82 15.46
N GLY A 524 7.60 2.57 16.56
CA GLY A 524 8.90 3.08 17.03
C GLY A 524 9.18 4.53 16.71
#